data_248a982468e72ef1c39a6c2e10b8575d
#
_entry.id   248a982468e72ef1c39a6c2e10b8575d
#
_cell.length_a   1.000
_cell.length_b   1.000
_cell.length_c   1.000
_cell.angle_alpha   90.00
_cell.angle_beta   90.00
_cell.angle_gamma   90.00
#
_symmetry.space_group_name_H-M   'P 1'
#
loop_
_entity.id
_entity.type
_entity.pdbx_description
1 polymer ?
#
loop_
_entity_poly.entity_id
_entity_poly.type
_entity_poly.pdbx_seq_one_letter_code
_entity_poly.pdbx_strand_id
1 'polypeptide(L)'
;MLIPDRRFLARLEPTVGRVLIIDPNAHAARLITDLMKSLGAREVVVEATEARGLQVAGALDPGLIFTERSGPHLDGESFTRTLRRSHMACRRVPVIMVTSEATATTIKGARDVGVHEFLRKPFTSADLIKRVENVALKPRDWVEGVSYVGPDRRRFNSGEYAGPSKRKSDCAMGAEAEA
;
A
#
# COMPACT_ATOMS: atom_id res chain seq x y z
N MET A 1 15.15 -10.13 20.11
CA MET A 1 14.42 -10.08 18.82
C MET A 1 13.65 -11.38 18.71
N LEU A 2 12.30 -11.34 18.85
CA LEU A 2 11.45 -12.53 18.69
C LEU A 2 11.57 -12.99 17.23
N ILE A 3 12.07 -14.20 17.02
CA ILE A 3 12.06 -14.84 15.70
C ILE A 3 10.57 -15.11 15.39
N PRO A 4 10.03 -14.58 14.29
CA PRO A 4 8.63 -14.83 13.95
C PRO A 4 8.40 -16.35 13.78
N ASP A 5 7.27 -16.84 14.33
CA ASP A 5 6.88 -18.24 14.20
C ASP A 5 6.74 -18.62 12.71
N ARG A 6 7.13 -19.85 12.37
CA ARG A 6 7.04 -20.41 11.00
C ARG A 6 5.62 -20.27 10.41
N ARG A 7 4.58 -20.44 11.23
CA ARG A 7 3.18 -20.27 10.80
C ARG A 7 2.87 -18.83 10.44
N PHE A 8 3.43 -17.88 11.19
CA PHE A 8 3.30 -16.46 10.90
C PHE A 8 3.97 -16.08 9.58
N LEU A 9 5.22 -16.52 9.36
CA LEU A 9 5.95 -16.28 8.12
C LEU A 9 5.23 -16.89 6.90
N ALA A 10 4.70 -18.09 7.02
CA ALA A 10 3.93 -18.74 5.94
C ALA A 10 2.68 -17.95 5.54
N ARG A 11 2.05 -17.25 6.49
CA ARG A 11 0.89 -16.39 6.21
C ARG A 11 1.26 -15.09 5.51
N LEU A 12 2.47 -14.60 5.71
CA LEU A 12 2.96 -13.39 5.06
C LEU A 12 3.53 -13.66 3.67
N GLU A 13 4.00 -14.88 3.40
CA GLU A 13 4.72 -15.27 2.20
C GLU A 13 4.04 -14.82 0.88
N PRO A 14 2.72 -14.97 0.68
CA PRO A 14 2.08 -14.50 -0.55
C PRO A 14 2.25 -13.00 -0.81
N THR A 15 2.34 -12.21 0.26
CA THR A 15 2.50 -10.76 0.18
C THR A 15 3.96 -10.35 0.12
N VAL A 16 4.82 -10.94 0.97
CA VAL A 16 6.23 -10.50 1.08
C VAL A 16 7.18 -11.25 0.15
N GLY A 17 6.74 -12.27 -0.56
CA GLY A 17 7.61 -13.10 -1.41
C GLY A 17 8.40 -12.32 -2.45
N ARG A 18 7.77 -11.32 -3.11
CA ARG A 18 8.40 -10.37 -4.04
C ARG A 18 8.06 -8.95 -3.62
N VAL A 19 9.08 -8.16 -3.33
CA VAL A 19 8.93 -6.80 -2.79
C VAL A 19 9.63 -5.80 -3.68
N LEU A 20 8.95 -4.72 -4.01
CA LEU A 20 9.53 -3.55 -4.67
C LEU A 20 9.64 -2.41 -3.64
N ILE A 21 10.80 -1.79 -3.56
CA ILE A 21 11.07 -0.62 -2.72
C ILE A 21 11.44 0.54 -3.63
N ILE A 22 10.76 1.67 -3.50
CA ILE A 22 11.05 2.88 -4.27
C ILE A 22 11.41 3.99 -3.27
N ASP A 23 12.69 4.15 -3.04
CA ASP A 23 13.23 5.15 -2.11
C ASP A 23 14.62 5.61 -2.59
N PRO A 24 14.83 6.91 -2.89
CA PRO A 24 16.13 7.43 -3.28
C PRO A 24 17.16 7.39 -2.14
N ASN A 25 16.71 7.20 -0.89
CA ASN A 25 17.60 7.04 0.24
C ASN A 25 18.02 5.59 0.42
N ALA A 26 19.26 5.27 0.01
CA ALA A 26 19.81 3.91 0.07
C ALA A 26 19.82 3.30 1.48
N HIS A 27 19.99 4.10 2.54
CA HIS A 27 20.00 3.61 3.92
C HIS A 27 18.58 3.19 4.35
N ALA A 28 17.57 3.99 4.03
CA ALA A 28 16.18 3.64 4.32
C ALA A 28 15.74 2.40 3.53
N ALA A 29 16.07 2.34 2.24
CA ALA A 29 15.79 1.18 1.38
C ALA A 29 16.47 -0.09 1.92
N ARG A 30 17.73 0.01 2.34
CA ARG A 30 18.46 -1.12 2.93
C ARG A 30 17.81 -1.64 4.20
N LEU A 31 17.41 -0.75 5.12
CA LEU A 31 16.72 -1.15 6.35
C LEU A 31 15.44 -1.93 6.05
N ILE A 32 14.63 -1.44 5.13
CA ILE A 32 13.40 -2.13 4.71
C ILE A 32 13.74 -3.47 4.05
N THR A 33 14.77 -3.52 3.20
CA THR A 33 15.24 -4.74 2.54
C THR A 33 15.61 -5.81 3.56
N ASP A 34 16.42 -5.45 4.55
CA ASP A 34 16.90 -6.40 5.57
C ASP A 34 15.71 -6.94 6.41
N LEU A 35 14.76 -6.08 6.74
CA LEU A 35 13.54 -6.48 7.43
C LEU A 35 12.66 -7.40 6.57
N MET A 36 12.47 -7.09 5.27
CA MET A 36 11.68 -7.95 4.38
C MET A 36 12.33 -9.33 4.20
N LYS A 37 13.65 -9.38 4.04
CA LYS A 37 14.39 -10.65 3.99
C LYS A 37 14.22 -11.47 5.29
N SER A 38 14.21 -10.81 6.44
CA SER A 38 13.96 -11.49 7.73
C SER A 38 12.53 -12.04 7.85
N LEU A 39 11.58 -11.47 7.11
CA LEU A 39 10.20 -11.94 7.01
C LEU A 39 9.99 -12.98 5.90
N GLY A 40 11.05 -13.41 5.21
CA GLY A 40 10.99 -14.46 4.20
C GLY A 40 10.84 -13.97 2.77
N ALA A 41 11.10 -12.69 2.48
CA ALA A 41 11.13 -12.19 1.11
C ALA A 41 12.20 -12.95 0.29
N ARG A 42 11.77 -13.51 -0.84
CA ARG A 42 12.65 -14.23 -1.78
C ARG A 42 13.36 -13.26 -2.72
N GLU A 43 12.64 -12.21 -3.10
CA GLU A 43 13.14 -11.21 -4.04
C GLU A 43 12.77 -9.81 -3.54
N VAL A 44 13.76 -8.94 -3.46
CA VAL A 44 13.58 -7.53 -3.09
C VAL A 44 14.33 -6.69 -4.10
N VAL A 45 13.59 -5.88 -4.85
CA VAL A 45 14.15 -4.94 -5.83
C VAL A 45 14.02 -3.53 -5.29
N VAL A 46 15.08 -2.74 -5.42
CA VAL A 46 15.14 -1.35 -4.97
C VAL A 46 15.34 -0.43 -6.17
N GLU A 47 14.51 0.58 -6.28
CA GLU A 47 14.59 1.62 -7.30
C GLU A 47 14.55 3.01 -6.64
N ALA A 48 15.15 3.99 -7.30
CA ALA A 48 15.26 5.34 -6.75
C ALA A 48 14.27 6.33 -7.38
N THR A 49 13.62 5.99 -8.48
CA THR A 49 12.77 6.90 -9.26
C THR A 49 11.41 6.31 -9.57
N GLU A 50 10.42 7.18 -9.79
CA GLU A 50 9.06 6.79 -10.18
C GLU A 50 9.06 5.96 -11.48
N ALA A 51 9.75 6.43 -12.50
CA ALA A 51 9.77 5.77 -13.81
C ALA A 51 10.32 4.33 -13.74
N ARG A 52 11.43 4.13 -13.03
CA ARG A 52 12.01 2.80 -12.82
C ARG A 52 11.11 1.94 -11.96
N GLY A 53 10.51 2.52 -10.91
CA GLY A 53 9.54 1.83 -10.06
C GLY A 53 8.35 1.28 -10.86
N LEU A 54 7.77 2.07 -11.76
CA LEU A 54 6.67 1.62 -12.63
C LEU A 54 7.11 0.51 -13.59
N GLN A 55 8.29 0.65 -14.22
CA GLN A 55 8.83 -0.37 -15.11
C GLN A 55 9.04 -1.70 -14.38
N VAL A 56 9.67 -1.65 -13.21
CA VAL A 56 9.94 -2.85 -12.40
C VAL A 56 8.64 -3.45 -11.85
N ALA A 57 7.67 -2.64 -11.44
CA ALA A 57 6.38 -3.14 -10.98
C ALA A 57 5.69 -4.01 -12.03
N GLY A 58 5.74 -3.61 -13.31
CA GLY A 58 5.17 -4.38 -14.41
C GLY A 58 5.90 -5.70 -14.71
N ALA A 59 7.23 -5.75 -14.50
CA ALA A 59 8.04 -6.93 -14.79
C ALA A 59 8.11 -7.90 -13.60
N LEU A 60 8.23 -7.39 -12.37
CA LEU A 60 8.39 -8.17 -11.15
C LEU A 60 7.06 -8.79 -10.67
N ASP A 61 5.95 -8.12 -10.94
CA ASP A 61 4.64 -8.44 -10.37
C ASP A 61 4.74 -8.62 -8.84
N PRO A 62 5.08 -7.56 -8.08
CA PRO A 62 5.36 -7.65 -6.66
C PRO A 62 4.10 -7.97 -5.84
N GLY A 63 4.27 -8.66 -4.72
CA GLY A 63 3.21 -8.86 -3.73
C GLY A 63 3.11 -7.70 -2.71
N LEU A 64 4.13 -6.83 -2.64
CA LEU A 64 4.17 -5.66 -1.77
C LEU A 64 5.06 -4.58 -2.36
N ILE A 65 4.62 -3.32 -2.26
CA ILE A 65 5.41 -2.15 -2.64
C ILE A 65 5.58 -1.22 -1.45
N PHE A 66 6.82 -0.81 -1.20
CA PHE A 66 7.13 0.35 -0.37
C PHE A 66 7.49 1.53 -1.26
N THR A 67 7.00 2.72 -0.96
CA THR A 67 7.40 3.94 -1.67
C THR A 67 7.64 5.08 -0.70
N GLU A 68 8.74 5.82 -0.88
CA GLU A 68 8.88 7.14 -0.26
C GLU A 68 7.85 8.09 -0.89
N ARG A 69 7.35 9.04 -0.13
CA ARG A 69 6.37 10.01 -0.61
C ARG A 69 6.97 10.99 -1.62
N SER A 70 8.15 11.52 -1.30
CA SER A 70 8.79 12.55 -2.11
C SER A 70 10.31 12.42 -2.10
N GLY A 71 10.92 12.71 -3.23
CA GLY A 71 12.37 12.68 -3.40
C GLY A 71 12.79 13.16 -4.77
N PRO A 72 14.09 13.21 -5.06
CA PRO A 72 14.56 13.51 -6.40
C PRO A 72 13.99 12.51 -7.42
N HIS A 73 13.25 13.00 -8.41
CA HIS A 73 12.59 12.18 -9.45
C HIS A 73 11.61 11.12 -8.91
N LEU A 74 11.04 11.35 -7.72
CA LEU A 74 10.06 10.48 -7.10
C LEU A 74 8.93 11.32 -6.47
N ASP A 75 7.70 11.05 -6.92
CA ASP A 75 6.46 11.39 -6.24
C ASP A 75 5.68 10.09 -6.00
N GLY A 76 5.66 9.62 -4.76
CA GLY A 76 5.02 8.36 -4.39
C GLY A 76 3.48 8.41 -4.52
N GLU A 77 2.87 9.59 -4.45
CA GLU A 77 1.44 9.75 -4.71
C GLU A 77 1.14 9.62 -6.21
N SER A 78 1.96 10.24 -7.07
CA SER A 78 1.89 10.11 -8.54
C SER A 78 2.12 8.66 -8.97
N PHE A 79 3.18 8.04 -8.46
CA PHE A 79 3.47 6.62 -8.68
C PHE A 79 2.26 5.75 -8.35
N THR A 80 1.70 5.90 -7.13
CA THR A 80 0.57 5.08 -6.69
C THR A 80 -0.65 5.30 -7.57
N ARG A 81 -0.98 6.56 -7.91
CA ARG A 81 -2.11 6.90 -8.79
C ARG A 81 -1.97 6.27 -10.16
N THR A 82 -0.77 6.35 -10.76
CA THR A 82 -0.46 5.75 -12.06
C THR A 82 -0.59 4.23 -12.00
N LEU A 83 -0.02 3.59 -10.99
CA LEU A 83 -0.13 2.15 -10.77
C LEU A 83 -1.60 1.70 -10.67
N ARG A 84 -2.41 2.37 -9.86
CA ARG A 84 -3.84 2.02 -9.64
C ARG A 84 -4.68 2.09 -10.91
N ARG A 85 -4.35 3.01 -11.81
CA ARG A 85 -5.06 3.22 -13.08
C ARG A 85 -4.44 2.48 -14.26
N SER A 86 -3.33 1.78 -14.05
CA SER A 86 -2.67 0.99 -15.08
C SER A 86 -3.42 -0.32 -15.37
N HIS A 87 -3.02 -1.00 -16.44
CA HIS A 87 -3.45 -2.36 -16.77
C HIS A 87 -2.52 -3.45 -16.22
N MET A 88 -1.55 -3.09 -15.36
CA MET A 88 -0.62 -4.05 -14.77
C MET A 88 -1.36 -5.05 -13.88
N ALA A 89 -0.91 -6.30 -13.85
CA ALA A 89 -1.45 -7.33 -12.96
C ALA A 89 -1.36 -6.89 -11.49
N CYS A 90 -0.24 -6.27 -11.10
CA CYS A 90 0.02 -5.76 -9.76
C CYS A 90 -0.70 -4.44 -9.40
N ARG A 91 -1.63 -3.93 -10.23
CA ARG A 91 -2.31 -2.66 -9.93
C ARG A 91 -3.05 -2.62 -8.58
N ARG A 92 -3.42 -3.79 -8.05
CA ARG A 92 -4.09 -3.93 -6.74
C ARG A 92 -3.14 -4.25 -5.59
N VAL A 93 -1.85 -4.43 -5.85
CA VAL A 93 -0.85 -4.77 -4.85
C VAL A 93 -0.89 -3.82 -3.65
N PRO A 94 -0.71 -4.30 -2.42
CA PRO A 94 -0.51 -3.43 -1.27
C PRO A 94 0.62 -2.44 -1.48
N VAL A 95 0.36 -1.17 -1.18
CA VAL A 95 1.36 -0.09 -1.17
C VAL A 95 1.43 0.48 0.24
N ILE A 96 2.63 0.48 0.81
CA ILE A 96 2.97 1.13 2.08
C ILE A 96 3.81 2.36 1.76
N MET A 97 3.30 3.55 2.06
CA MET A 97 4.05 4.79 1.89
C MET A 97 4.87 5.09 3.14
N VAL A 98 6.17 5.33 2.96
CA VAL A 98 7.13 5.57 4.05
C VAL A 98 7.72 6.96 3.89
N THR A 99 7.56 7.85 4.87
CA THR A 99 8.02 9.24 4.74
C THR A 99 8.34 9.89 6.09
N SER A 100 9.21 10.88 6.08
CA SER A 100 9.47 11.76 7.23
C SER A 100 8.36 12.79 7.44
N GLU A 101 7.58 13.11 6.40
CA GLU A 101 6.54 14.13 6.41
C GLU A 101 5.14 13.53 6.61
N ALA A 102 4.71 13.41 7.86
CA ALA A 102 3.45 12.78 8.25
C ALA A 102 2.47 13.80 8.85
N THR A 103 2.01 14.75 8.04
CA THR A 103 0.93 15.67 8.41
C THR A 103 -0.44 15.03 8.12
N ALA A 104 -1.52 15.57 8.70
CA ALA A 104 -2.87 15.11 8.40
C ALA A 104 -3.20 15.23 6.90
N THR A 105 -2.70 16.27 6.25
CA THR A 105 -2.87 16.51 4.81
C THR A 105 -2.14 15.46 3.97
N THR A 106 -0.88 15.15 4.30
CA THR A 106 -0.10 14.16 3.55
C THR A 106 -0.66 12.75 3.72
N ILE A 107 -1.11 12.39 4.92
CA ILE A 107 -1.78 11.10 5.17
C ILE A 107 -3.09 11.00 4.39
N LYS A 108 -3.86 12.08 4.33
CA LYS A 108 -5.10 12.13 3.53
C LYS A 108 -4.80 11.99 2.04
N GLY A 109 -3.82 12.73 1.51
CA GLY A 109 -3.39 12.65 0.12
C GLY A 109 -2.98 11.23 -0.28
N ALA A 110 -2.12 10.60 0.50
CA ALA A 110 -1.70 9.21 0.29
C ALA A 110 -2.90 8.24 0.25
N ARG A 111 -3.85 8.39 1.18
CA ARG A 111 -5.07 7.58 1.19
C ARG A 111 -5.94 7.83 -0.05
N ASP A 112 -6.02 9.07 -0.50
CA ASP A 112 -6.87 9.47 -1.63
C ASP A 112 -6.30 9.00 -2.99
N VAL A 113 -5.03 8.62 -3.07
CA VAL A 113 -4.42 8.00 -4.26
C VAL A 113 -4.37 6.47 -4.21
N GLY A 114 -4.84 5.84 -3.13
CA GLY A 114 -4.94 4.38 -3.04
C GLY A 114 -3.77 3.69 -2.33
N VAL A 115 -3.09 4.38 -1.42
CA VAL A 115 -2.12 3.79 -0.48
C VAL A 115 -2.86 2.95 0.57
N HIS A 116 -2.34 1.78 0.90
CA HIS A 116 -2.92 0.89 1.91
C HIS A 116 -2.53 1.29 3.33
N GLU A 117 -1.25 1.52 3.55
CA GLU A 117 -0.71 1.89 4.85
C GLU A 117 0.31 3.02 4.72
N PHE A 118 0.47 3.75 5.81
CA PHE A 118 1.38 4.89 5.92
C PHE A 118 2.31 4.66 7.11
N LEU A 119 3.62 4.86 6.93
CA LEU A 119 4.64 4.69 7.96
C LEU A 119 5.50 5.95 8.04
N ARG A 120 5.54 6.55 9.24
CA ARG A 120 6.35 7.74 9.48
C ARG A 120 7.79 7.36 9.83
N LYS A 121 8.77 8.03 9.23
CA LYS A 121 10.19 8.01 9.63
C LYS A 121 10.42 8.99 10.80
N PRO A 122 11.24 8.66 11.82
CA PRO A 122 11.86 7.35 12.04
C PRO A 122 10.84 6.30 12.53
N PHE A 123 11.06 5.03 12.18
CA PHE A 123 10.21 3.91 12.59
C PHE A 123 11.04 2.76 13.18
N THR A 124 10.41 1.94 13.99
CA THR A 124 10.99 0.70 14.51
C THR A 124 10.67 -0.49 13.59
N SER A 125 11.41 -1.59 13.75
CA SER A 125 11.09 -2.86 13.07
C SER A 125 9.67 -3.33 13.39
N ALA A 126 9.22 -3.14 14.64
CA ALA A 126 7.87 -3.49 15.05
C ALA A 126 6.78 -2.68 14.33
N ASP A 127 7.01 -1.37 14.12
CA ASP A 127 6.09 -0.52 13.38
C ASP A 127 5.94 -0.97 11.93
N LEU A 128 7.06 -1.30 11.27
CA LEU A 128 7.06 -1.77 9.90
C LEU A 128 6.37 -3.14 9.79
N ILE A 129 6.71 -4.10 10.65
CA ILE A 129 6.10 -5.43 10.69
C ILE A 129 4.59 -5.30 10.86
N LYS A 130 4.11 -4.45 11.77
CA LYS A 130 2.68 -4.20 11.98
C LYS A 130 1.97 -3.69 10.71
N ARG A 131 2.62 -2.86 9.89
CA ARG A 131 2.05 -2.40 8.61
C ARG A 131 1.99 -3.53 7.60
N VAL A 132 3.04 -4.35 7.51
CA VAL A 132 3.06 -5.55 6.66
C VAL A 132 1.96 -6.53 7.08
N GLU A 133 1.81 -6.81 8.37
CA GLU A 133 0.73 -7.65 8.89
C GLU A 133 -0.65 -7.11 8.49
N ASN A 134 -0.87 -5.81 8.63
CA ASN A 134 -2.16 -5.21 8.28
C ASN A 134 -2.51 -5.45 6.82
N VAL A 135 -1.57 -5.25 5.89
CA VAL A 135 -1.85 -5.41 4.46
C VAL A 135 -1.92 -6.86 4.02
N ALA A 136 -1.16 -7.76 4.68
CA ALA A 136 -1.13 -9.18 4.35
C ALA A 136 -2.31 -9.95 4.96
N LEU A 137 -2.68 -9.65 6.20
CA LEU A 137 -3.63 -10.46 6.96
C LEU A 137 -5.02 -9.82 7.11
N LYS A 138 -5.16 -8.54 6.74
CA LYS A 138 -6.41 -7.78 6.79
C LYS A 138 -6.64 -7.08 5.44
N PRO A 139 -6.85 -7.85 4.36
CA PRO A 139 -7.08 -7.26 3.05
C PRO A 139 -8.29 -6.34 3.08
N ARG A 140 -8.23 -5.28 2.29
CA ARG A 140 -9.34 -4.33 2.12
C ARG A 140 -10.05 -4.61 0.81
N ASP A 141 -11.35 -4.40 0.80
CA ASP A 141 -12.13 -4.42 -0.42
C ASP A 141 -11.58 -3.41 -1.43
N TRP A 142 -11.72 -3.72 -2.70
CA TRP A 142 -11.26 -2.88 -3.79
C TRP A 142 -12.40 -2.03 -4.32
N VAL A 143 -12.15 -0.73 -4.45
CA VAL A 143 -13.12 0.25 -4.98
C VAL A 143 -12.61 0.79 -6.32
N GLU A 144 -13.44 0.72 -7.36
CA GLU A 144 -13.17 1.32 -8.66
C GLU A 144 -14.29 2.30 -9.01
N GLY A 145 -13.95 3.56 -9.15
CA GLY A 145 -14.86 4.61 -9.56
C GLY A 145 -14.14 5.70 -10.33
N VAL A 146 -14.88 6.61 -10.92
CA VAL A 146 -14.32 7.70 -11.74
C VAL A 146 -13.33 8.55 -10.95
N SER A 147 -13.65 8.87 -9.70
CA SER A 147 -12.83 9.74 -8.85
C SER A 147 -11.79 9.01 -8.01
N TYR A 148 -11.92 7.69 -7.83
CA TYR A 148 -11.06 6.91 -6.95
C TYR A 148 -10.90 5.47 -7.43
N VAL A 149 -9.66 4.99 -7.45
CA VAL A 149 -9.31 3.58 -7.66
C VAL A 149 -8.33 3.18 -6.57
N GLY A 150 -8.67 2.16 -5.77
CA GLY A 150 -7.82 1.73 -4.69
C GLY A 150 -8.54 0.90 -3.62
N PRO A 151 -7.84 0.58 -2.50
CA PRO A 151 -8.44 -0.12 -1.37
C PRO A 151 -9.52 0.74 -0.71
N ASP A 152 -10.58 0.15 -0.17
CA ASP A 152 -11.60 0.92 0.56
C ASP A 152 -10.94 1.75 1.67
N ARG A 153 -11.23 3.05 1.66
CA ARG A 153 -10.67 4.02 2.61
C ARG A 153 -11.24 3.89 4.02
N ARG A 154 -12.31 3.11 4.18
CA ARG A 154 -12.92 2.84 5.48
C ARG A 154 -12.11 1.77 6.21
N ARG A 155 -11.80 1.98 7.49
CA ARG A 155 -11.11 0.99 8.33
C ARG A 155 -12.09 0.03 9.02
N PHE A 156 -13.40 0.30 8.94
CA PHE A 156 -14.45 -0.51 9.52
C PHE A 156 -15.26 -1.16 8.41
N ASN A 157 -15.61 -2.42 8.57
CA ASN A 157 -16.52 -3.13 7.67
C ASN A 157 -17.83 -2.36 7.58
N SER A 158 -18.25 -2.04 6.36
CA SER A 158 -19.52 -1.34 6.09
C SER A 158 -20.76 -2.13 6.56
N GLY A 159 -20.64 -3.42 6.88
CA GLY A 159 -21.69 -4.26 7.37
C GLY A 159 -22.20 -3.93 8.80
N GLU A 160 -21.41 -3.17 9.58
CA GLU A 160 -21.80 -2.78 10.94
C GLU A 160 -22.24 -1.31 11.05
N TYR A 161 -22.16 -0.54 9.96
CA TYR A 161 -22.54 0.87 9.97
C TYR A 161 -24.03 1.05 9.59
N ALA A 162 -24.90 1.15 10.60
CA ALA A 162 -26.33 1.43 10.43
C ALA A 162 -26.68 2.92 10.29
N GLY A 163 -25.67 3.80 10.07
CA GLY A 163 -25.90 5.24 9.90
C GLY A 163 -26.17 5.67 8.46
N PRO A 164 -26.64 6.91 8.21
CA PRO A 164 -26.97 7.39 6.88
C PRO A 164 -25.72 7.41 5.98
N SER A 165 -25.89 6.98 4.71
CA SER A 165 -24.82 7.02 3.72
C SER A 165 -24.32 8.45 3.49
N LYS A 166 -23.00 8.66 3.60
CA LYS A 166 -22.38 9.98 3.39
C LYS A 166 -21.90 10.20 1.95
N ARG A 167 -22.15 9.25 1.05
CA ARG A 167 -21.72 9.34 -0.35
C ARG A 167 -22.92 9.67 -1.25
N LYS A 168 -22.77 10.67 -2.12
CA LYS A 168 -23.77 10.97 -3.16
C LYS A 168 -24.03 9.80 -4.13
N SER A 169 -23.05 8.92 -4.35
CA SER A 169 -23.19 7.72 -5.18
C SER A 169 -24.06 6.62 -4.55
N ASP A 170 -24.16 6.57 -3.23
CA ASP A 170 -24.97 5.56 -2.56
C ASP A 170 -26.47 5.94 -2.56
N CYS A 171 -26.78 7.22 -2.79
CA CYS A 171 -28.15 7.72 -2.90
C CYS A 171 -28.80 7.43 -4.28
N ALA A 172 -27.98 7.21 -5.32
CA ALA A 172 -28.50 6.99 -6.67
C ALA A 172 -28.98 5.55 -6.93
N MET A 173 -28.55 4.56 -6.13
CA MET A 173 -28.95 3.16 -6.29
C MET A 173 -30.21 2.78 -5.51
N GLY A 174 -30.70 3.66 -4.63
CA GLY A 174 -31.93 3.41 -3.86
C GLY A 174 -33.23 3.90 -4.53
N ALA A 175 -33.14 4.65 -5.63
CA ALA A 175 -34.31 5.26 -6.28
C ALA A 175 -34.93 4.43 -7.41
N GLU A 176 -34.32 3.33 -7.83
CA GLU A 176 -34.83 2.45 -8.91
C GLU A 176 -35.48 1.16 -8.43
N ALA A 177 -35.63 0.97 -7.12
CA ALA A 177 -36.23 -0.24 -6.55
C ALA A 177 -37.70 -0.07 -6.10
N GLU A 178 -38.32 1.11 -6.32
CA GLU A 178 -39.75 1.33 -6.05
C GLU A 178 -40.39 2.05 -7.25
N ALA A 179 -40.57 1.29 -8.35
CA ALA A 179 -41.49 1.64 -9.43
C ALA A 179 -42.01 0.39 -10.10
#